data_92eea9ac5f5175ee431f88c7889bb643
#
_entry.id   92eea9ac5f5175ee431f88c7889bb643
#
_cell.length_a   1.000
_cell.length_b   1.000
_cell.length_c   1.000
_cell.angle_alpha   90.00
_cell.angle_beta   90.00
_cell.angle_gamma   90.00
#
_symmetry.space_group_name_H-M   'P 1'
#
loop_
_entity.id
_entity.type
_entity.pdbx_description
1 polymer ?
#
loop_
_entity_poly.entity_id
_entity_poly.type
_entity_poly.pdbx_seq_one_letter_code
_entity_poly.pdbx_strand_id
1 'polypeptide(L)'
;MNPRQISLRTKFFLLVAAGNDSTKSTYSSGMLALMERPDQRRLLLDDPSLIPSAVEESLRMFPAFAHFRRTATRDCELGGKTIREGDKVVMWYASSNRDESRYDDPDRFDVRRNPEHQAFGAGGRHFCLGAALARLELRILFEETLKRFPEMRLAGKPAPALSAFLNQLKTLPVRW
;
A
#
# COMPACT_ATOMS: atom_id res chain seq x y z
N MET A 1 12.08 26.95 -17.54
CA MET A 1 11.06 27.06 -16.47
C MET A 1 11.80 26.95 -15.13
N ASN A 2 11.72 27.97 -14.29
CA ASN A 2 12.45 28.01 -13.03
C ASN A 2 11.90 26.91 -12.10
N PRO A 3 12.72 25.93 -11.64
CA PRO A 3 12.24 24.82 -10.82
C PRO A 3 11.69 25.22 -9.44
N ARG A 4 11.79 26.52 -9.08
CA ARG A 4 11.33 27.03 -7.79
C ARG A 4 9.86 27.44 -7.74
N GLN A 5 9.14 27.40 -8.87
CA GLN A 5 7.71 27.76 -8.94
C GLN A 5 6.83 26.59 -9.37
N ILE A 6 6.88 25.49 -8.64
CA ILE A 6 5.70 24.60 -8.64
C ILE A 6 4.59 25.41 -7.97
N SER A 7 3.58 25.81 -8.75
CA SER A 7 2.50 26.65 -8.24
C SER A 7 1.79 25.96 -7.07
N LEU A 8 1.22 26.71 -6.15
CA LEU A 8 0.42 26.19 -5.06
C LEU A 8 -0.71 25.26 -5.58
N ARG A 9 -1.27 25.59 -6.74
CA ARG A 9 -2.28 24.77 -7.44
C ARG A 9 -1.76 23.40 -7.81
N THR A 10 -0.53 23.29 -8.33
CA THR A 10 0.08 22.00 -8.70
C THR A 10 0.35 21.15 -7.47
N LYS A 11 0.79 21.75 -6.36
CA LYS A 11 1.00 21.03 -5.09
C LYS A 11 -0.32 20.51 -4.53
N PHE A 12 -1.36 21.34 -4.53
CA PHE A 12 -2.69 20.94 -4.08
C PHE A 12 -3.26 19.83 -4.95
N PHE A 13 -3.19 19.95 -6.27
CA PHE A 13 -3.63 18.93 -7.19
C PHE A 13 -2.90 17.59 -6.95
N LEU A 14 -1.58 17.62 -6.75
CA LEU A 14 -0.79 16.45 -6.47
C LEU A 14 -1.24 15.73 -5.18
N LEU A 15 -1.46 16.49 -4.10
CA LEU A 15 -1.92 15.93 -2.82
C LEU A 15 -3.30 15.28 -2.96
N VAL A 16 -4.23 15.94 -3.63
CA VAL A 16 -5.58 15.39 -3.86
C VAL A 16 -5.53 14.14 -4.75
N ALA A 17 -4.83 14.21 -5.88
CA ALA A 17 -4.78 13.10 -6.84
C ALA A 17 -4.03 11.88 -6.27
N ALA A 18 -2.92 12.09 -5.57
CA ALA A 18 -2.12 10.98 -5.05
C ALA A 18 -2.68 10.38 -3.76
N GLY A 19 -3.31 11.21 -2.89
CA GLY A 19 -3.77 10.77 -1.57
C GLY A 19 -5.15 10.10 -1.57
N ASN A 20 -6.03 10.47 -2.49
CA ASN A 20 -7.42 10.02 -2.46
C ASN A 20 -7.56 8.50 -2.69
N ASP A 21 -7.07 8.00 -3.82
CA ASP A 21 -7.32 6.60 -4.20
C ASP A 21 -6.36 5.61 -3.53
N SER A 22 -5.12 6.02 -3.25
CA SER A 22 -4.11 5.11 -2.72
C SER A 22 -4.42 4.67 -1.28
N THR A 23 -4.75 5.59 -0.38
CA THR A 23 -5.10 5.28 1.01
C THR A 23 -6.37 4.44 1.07
N LYS A 24 -7.41 4.83 0.33
CA LYS A 24 -8.67 4.11 0.22
C LYS A 24 -8.47 2.67 -0.28
N SER A 25 -7.59 2.49 -1.26
CA SER A 25 -7.27 1.19 -1.85
C SER A 25 -6.63 0.24 -0.83
N THR A 26 -5.59 0.70 -0.13
CA THR A 26 -4.93 -0.09 0.92
C THR A 26 -5.89 -0.40 2.06
N TYR A 27 -6.68 0.58 2.51
CA TYR A 27 -7.70 0.38 3.54
C TYR A 27 -8.73 -0.68 3.15
N SER A 28 -9.32 -0.57 1.95
CA SER A 28 -10.34 -1.51 1.49
C SER A 28 -9.80 -2.93 1.38
N SER A 29 -8.57 -3.10 0.88
CA SER A 29 -7.91 -4.41 0.75
C SER A 29 -7.52 -4.98 2.12
N GLY A 30 -7.06 -4.15 3.05
CA GLY A 30 -6.78 -4.56 4.42
C GLY A 30 -8.05 -4.99 5.17
N MET A 31 -9.16 -4.25 5.01
CA MET A 31 -10.46 -4.65 5.57
C MET A 31 -10.98 -5.95 4.95
N LEU A 32 -10.81 -6.15 3.65
CA LEU A 32 -11.12 -7.43 3.01
C LEU A 32 -10.32 -8.56 3.64
N ALA A 33 -9.01 -8.38 3.80
CA ALA A 33 -8.14 -9.37 4.42
C ALA A 33 -8.57 -9.72 5.85
N LEU A 34 -9.00 -8.74 6.65
CA LEU A 34 -9.50 -8.95 8.01
C LEU A 34 -10.87 -9.66 8.03
N MET A 35 -11.73 -9.40 7.04
CA MET A 35 -13.02 -10.11 6.92
C MET A 35 -12.84 -11.57 6.50
N GLU A 36 -11.84 -11.87 5.67
CA GLU A 36 -11.48 -13.22 5.23
C GLU A 36 -10.67 -14.01 6.28
N ARG A 37 -10.07 -13.32 7.26
CA ARG A 37 -9.23 -13.89 8.32
C ARG A 37 -9.73 -13.45 9.70
N PRO A 38 -10.79 -14.11 10.22
CA PRO A 38 -11.41 -13.73 11.50
C PRO A 38 -10.45 -13.80 12.68
N ASP A 39 -9.46 -14.70 12.64
CA ASP A 39 -8.39 -14.83 13.61
C ASP A 39 -7.55 -13.53 13.70
N GLN A 40 -7.15 -12.98 12.57
CA GLN A 40 -6.37 -11.74 12.50
C GLN A 40 -7.21 -10.52 12.95
N ARG A 41 -8.47 -10.49 12.56
CA ARG A 41 -9.40 -9.45 13.03
C ARG A 41 -9.58 -9.52 14.54
N ARG A 42 -9.75 -10.70 15.11
CA ARG A 42 -9.91 -10.91 16.54
C ARG A 42 -8.73 -10.36 17.33
N LEU A 43 -7.50 -10.57 16.86
CA LEU A 43 -6.32 -10.01 17.51
C LEU A 43 -6.38 -8.48 17.62
N LEU A 44 -6.89 -7.78 16.60
CA LEU A 44 -7.02 -6.31 16.63
C LEU A 44 -8.16 -5.83 17.51
N LEU A 45 -9.22 -6.64 17.66
CA LEU A 45 -10.34 -6.32 18.59
C LEU A 45 -9.92 -6.52 20.06
N ASP A 46 -9.14 -7.57 20.33
CA ASP A 46 -8.66 -7.89 21.67
C ASP A 46 -7.49 -6.99 22.10
N ASP A 47 -6.63 -6.57 21.14
CA ASP A 47 -5.50 -5.67 21.37
C ASP A 47 -5.38 -4.60 20.27
N PRO A 48 -6.08 -3.46 20.42
CA PRO A 48 -5.98 -2.36 19.45
C PRO A 48 -4.59 -1.75 19.29
N SER A 49 -3.65 -2.00 20.19
CA SER A 49 -2.26 -1.53 20.05
C SER A 49 -1.53 -2.16 18.87
N LEU A 50 -2.06 -3.24 18.30
CA LEU A 50 -1.56 -3.88 17.08
C LEU A 50 -1.99 -3.16 15.78
N ILE A 51 -2.91 -2.20 15.83
CA ILE A 51 -3.40 -1.51 14.62
C ILE A 51 -2.27 -0.84 13.83
N PRO A 52 -1.28 -0.16 14.43
CA PRO A 52 -0.15 0.38 13.66
C PRO A 52 0.62 -0.70 12.89
N SER A 53 0.86 -1.87 13.49
CA SER A 53 1.50 -3.01 12.80
C SER A 53 0.62 -3.55 11.67
N ALA A 54 -0.69 -3.68 11.89
CA ALA A 54 -1.65 -4.10 10.86
C ALA A 54 -1.71 -3.14 9.66
N VAL A 55 -1.49 -1.83 9.90
CA VAL A 55 -1.36 -0.81 8.84
C VAL A 55 -0.12 -1.09 7.98
N GLU A 56 1.05 -1.32 8.59
CA GLU A 56 2.28 -1.63 7.84
C GLU A 56 2.14 -2.96 7.07
N GLU A 57 1.51 -3.98 7.66
CA GLU A 57 1.24 -5.24 6.97
C GLU A 57 0.25 -5.07 5.81
N SER A 58 -0.77 -4.23 5.98
CA SER A 58 -1.70 -3.89 4.89
C SER A 58 -1.00 -3.17 3.75
N LEU A 59 -0.09 -2.24 4.04
CA LEU A 59 0.74 -1.56 3.06
C LEU A 59 1.68 -2.54 2.34
N ARG A 60 2.27 -3.50 3.06
CA ARG A 60 3.11 -4.54 2.48
C ARG A 60 2.31 -5.42 1.52
N MET A 61 1.22 -5.99 1.99
CA MET A 61 0.42 -6.95 1.23
C MET A 61 -0.35 -6.33 0.06
N PHE A 62 -0.82 -5.11 0.24
CA PHE A 62 -1.72 -4.43 -0.69
C PHE A 62 -1.20 -3.03 -1.06
N PRO A 63 0.03 -2.92 -1.61
CA PRO A 63 0.52 -1.63 -2.09
C PRO A 63 -0.45 -1.10 -3.15
N ALA A 64 -0.90 0.14 -2.99
CA ALA A 64 -1.89 0.74 -3.89
C ALA A 64 -1.40 0.83 -5.34
N PHE A 65 -0.09 1.01 -5.52
CA PHE A 65 0.57 0.99 -6.82
C PHE A 65 1.30 -0.34 -7.01
N ALA A 66 1.01 -1.06 -8.10
CA ALA A 66 1.65 -2.33 -8.40
C ALA A 66 3.13 -2.16 -8.73
N HIS A 67 3.48 -1.09 -9.45
CA HIS A 67 4.85 -0.83 -9.90
C HIS A 67 5.11 0.64 -10.21
N PHE A 68 6.38 1.01 -10.26
CA PHE A 68 6.85 2.24 -10.89
C PHE A 68 8.00 1.94 -11.83
N ARG A 69 8.22 2.83 -12.81
CA ARG A 69 9.27 2.72 -13.82
C ARG A 69 10.30 3.82 -13.67
N ARG A 70 11.55 3.47 -13.97
CA ARG A 70 12.64 4.41 -14.16
C ARG A 70 13.24 4.22 -15.55
N THR A 71 13.93 5.24 -16.04
CA THR A 71 14.75 5.16 -17.23
C THR A 71 16.20 5.31 -16.78
N ALA A 72 17.07 4.39 -17.18
CA ALA A 72 18.49 4.48 -16.89
C ALA A 72 19.09 5.72 -17.59
N THR A 73 19.85 6.53 -16.85
CA THR A 73 20.50 7.75 -17.36
C THR A 73 21.96 7.50 -17.74
N ARG A 74 22.44 6.29 -17.54
CA ARG A 74 23.78 5.79 -17.92
C ARG A 74 23.78 4.26 -17.83
N ASP A 75 24.78 3.64 -18.42
CA ASP A 75 24.99 2.21 -18.24
C ASP A 75 25.29 1.91 -16.78
N CYS A 76 24.70 0.83 -16.27
CA CYS A 76 24.94 0.34 -14.92
C CYS A 76 24.71 -1.19 -14.86
N GLU A 77 25.13 -1.79 -13.75
CA GLU A 77 24.90 -3.20 -13.48
C GLU A 77 23.95 -3.35 -12.29
N LEU A 78 22.99 -4.26 -12.40
CA LEU A 78 22.06 -4.60 -11.32
C LEU A 78 21.81 -6.11 -11.30
N GLY A 79 22.15 -6.75 -10.18
CA GLY A 79 21.96 -8.20 -10.02
C GLY A 79 22.67 -9.05 -11.10
N GLY A 80 23.87 -8.65 -11.49
CA GLY A 80 24.67 -9.31 -12.55
C GLY A 80 24.15 -9.10 -13.96
N LYS A 81 23.20 -8.16 -14.18
CA LYS A 81 22.68 -7.81 -15.50
C LYS A 81 23.08 -6.39 -15.88
N THR A 82 23.55 -6.21 -17.10
CA THR A 82 23.84 -4.89 -17.65
C THR A 82 22.54 -4.19 -18.03
N ILE A 83 22.35 -2.99 -17.51
CA ILE A 83 21.28 -2.07 -17.86
C ILE A 83 21.93 -0.92 -18.63
N ARG A 84 21.48 -0.69 -19.86
CA ARG A 84 22.04 0.35 -20.73
C ARG A 84 21.34 1.68 -20.54
N GLU A 85 21.99 2.77 -20.86
CA GLU A 85 21.37 4.09 -20.95
C GLU A 85 20.11 4.04 -21.83
N GLY A 86 19.02 4.63 -21.33
CA GLY A 86 17.72 4.61 -22.00
C GLY A 86 16.82 3.42 -21.65
N ASP A 87 17.37 2.35 -21.07
CA ASP A 87 16.58 1.18 -20.68
C ASP A 87 15.50 1.53 -19.65
N LYS A 88 14.37 0.81 -19.76
CA LYS A 88 13.23 0.93 -18.85
C LYS A 88 13.32 -0.12 -17.74
N VAL A 89 13.51 0.34 -16.52
CA VAL A 89 13.54 -0.51 -15.32
C VAL A 89 12.24 -0.39 -14.57
N VAL A 90 11.52 -1.49 -14.45
CA VAL A 90 10.23 -1.56 -13.72
C VAL A 90 10.47 -2.18 -12.34
N MET A 91 10.05 -1.46 -11.29
CA MET A 91 10.10 -1.91 -9.90
C MET A 91 8.72 -2.40 -9.49
N TRP A 92 8.57 -3.72 -9.33
CA TRP A 92 7.31 -4.36 -8.93
C TRP A 92 7.19 -4.39 -7.40
N TYR A 93 6.45 -3.47 -6.83
CA TYR A 93 6.27 -3.37 -5.37
C TYR A 93 5.56 -4.58 -4.79
N ALA A 94 4.55 -5.10 -5.49
CA ALA A 94 3.86 -6.29 -5.04
C ALA A 94 4.79 -7.52 -4.94
N SER A 95 5.77 -7.64 -5.84
CA SER A 95 6.77 -8.71 -5.81
C SER A 95 7.81 -8.46 -4.71
N SER A 96 8.38 -7.24 -4.64
CA SER A 96 9.41 -6.94 -3.63
C SER A 96 8.89 -7.04 -2.20
N ASN A 97 7.59 -6.75 -1.99
CA ASN A 97 6.94 -6.89 -0.69
C ASN A 97 6.61 -8.35 -0.32
N ARG A 98 6.86 -9.30 -1.21
CA ARG A 98 6.71 -10.75 -1.02
C ARG A 98 7.99 -11.54 -1.30
N ASP A 99 9.13 -10.88 -1.24
CA ASP A 99 10.42 -11.53 -1.42
C ASP A 99 10.70 -12.47 -0.26
N GLU A 100 10.78 -13.77 -0.54
CA GLU A 100 11.04 -14.83 0.44
C GLU A 100 12.41 -14.69 1.12
N SER A 101 13.36 -13.97 0.50
CA SER A 101 14.64 -13.65 1.13
C SER A 101 14.55 -12.59 2.22
N ARG A 102 13.40 -11.90 2.32
CA ARG A 102 13.16 -10.77 3.24
C ARG A 102 12.01 -11.04 4.22
N TYR A 103 11.08 -11.91 3.86
CA TYR A 103 9.88 -12.18 4.66
C TYR A 103 9.66 -13.66 4.81
N ASP A 104 9.56 -14.14 6.04
CA ASP A 104 9.08 -15.48 6.34
C ASP A 104 7.58 -15.56 6.01
N ASP A 105 7.17 -16.60 5.26
CA ASP A 105 5.79 -16.80 4.84
C ASP A 105 5.17 -15.52 4.22
N PRO A 106 5.73 -15.03 3.08
CA PRO A 106 5.45 -13.70 2.55
C PRO A 106 4.00 -13.50 2.10
N ASP A 107 3.28 -14.58 1.76
CA ASP A 107 1.88 -14.52 1.35
C ASP A 107 0.89 -14.57 2.52
N ARG A 108 1.37 -14.82 3.73
CA ARG A 108 0.56 -14.76 4.93
C ARG A 108 0.36 -13.32 5.38
N PHE A 109 -0.89 -12.91 5.54
CA PHE A 109 -1.26 -11.66 6.20
C PHE A 109 -1.21 -11.86 7.71
N ASP A 110 -0.32 -11.15 8.40
CA ASP A 110 -0.13 -11.24 9.85
C ASP A 110 -0.05 -9.84 10.46
N VAL A 111 -1.06 -9.47 11.24
CA VAL A 111 -1.18 -8.14 11.87
C VAL A 111 -0.07 -7.83 12.88
N ARG A 112 0.72 -8.83 13.28
CA ARG A 112 1.85 -8.68 14.22
C ARG A 112 3.19 -8.49 13.53
N ARG A 113 3.25 -8.62 12.20
CA ARG A 113 4.52 -8.64 11.45
C ARG A 113 5.32 -7.34 11.59
N ASN A 114 4.66 -6.17 11.61
CA ASN A 114 5.30 -4.84 11.59
C ASN A 114 6.46 -4.74 10.57
N PRO A 115 6.19 -4.99 9.28
CA PRO A 115 7.22 -5.17 8.26
C PRO A 115 7.81 -3.85 7.78
N GLU A 116 9.08 -3.86 7.37
CA GLU A 116 9.56 -2.89 6.37
C GLU A 116 8.92 -3.23 5.01
N HIS A 117 8.56 -2.23 4.20
CA HIS A 117 7.93 -2.47 2.91
C HIS A 117 8.23 -1.36 1.89
N GLN A 118 7.98 -1.65 0.61
CA GLN A 118 8.26 -0.76 -0.51
C GLN A 118 7.03 0.05 -0.98
N ALA A 119 5.88 -0.01 -0.29
CA ALA A 119 4.65 0.67 -0.73
C ALA A 119 4.81 2.18 -0.91
N PHE A 120 5.72 2.82 -0.18
CA PHE A 120 6.05 4.23 -0.28
C PHE A 120 7.33 4.52 -1.07
N GLY A 121 7.92 3.51 -1.69
CA GLY A 121 9.23 3.56 -2.32
C GLY A 121 10.36 3.25 -1.33
N ALA A 122 11.56 3.02 -1.88
CA ALA A 122 12.75 2.59 -1.13
C ALA A 122 13.59 3.75 -0.54
N GLY A 123 12.99 4.91 -0.35
CA GLY A 123 13.69 6.10 0.11
C GLY A 123 14.16 7.02 -1.03
N GLY A 124 15.08 7.96 -0.73
CA GLY A 124 15.57 8.93 -1.68
C GLY A 124 14.57 10.04 -2.02
N ARG A 125 14.84 10.77 -3.11
CA ARG A 125 14.03 11.97 -3.50
C ARG A 125 12.60 11.67 -3.93
N HIS A 126 12.29 10.43 -4.26
CA HIS A 126 10.97 9.99 -4.70
C HIS A 126 10.21 9.23 -3.61
N PHE A 127 10.73 9.17 -2.38
CA PHE A 127 9.95 8.64 -1.26
C PHE A 127 8.61 9.36 -1.14
N CYS A 128 7.56 8.63 -0.83
CA CYS A 128 6.20 9.18 -0.77
C CYS A 128 6.11 10.35 0.20
N LEU A 129 5.77 11.54 -0.30
CA LEU A 129 5.62 12.74 0.51
C LEU A 129 4.49 12.58 1.54
N GLY A 130 3.44 11.83 1.20
CA GLY A 130 2.26 11.60 2.04
C GLY A 130 2.39 10.41 3.00
N ALA A 131 3.55 9.76 3.11
CA ALA A 131 3.69 8.51 3.87
C ALA A 131 3.24 8.61 5.34
N ALA A 132 3.53 9.73 6.02
CA ALA A 132 3.09 9.95 7.39
C ALA A 132 1.58 10.18 7.50
N LEU A 133 1.02 10.95 6.56
CA LEU A 133 -0.42 11.22 6.50
C LEU A 133 -1.20 9.92 6.19
N ALA A 134 -0.77 9.15 5.20
CA ALA A 134 -1.40 7.89 4.83
C ALA A 134 -1.44 6.89 6.01
N ARG A 135 -0.34 6.77 6.77
CA ARG A 135 -0.32 5.95 8.00
C ARG A 135 -1.31 6.43 9.05
N LEU A 136 -1.38 7.73 9.26
CA LEU A 136 -2.34 8.32 10.20
C LEU A 136 -3.80 8.04 9.78
N GLU A 137 -4.11 8.29 8.51
CA GLU A 137 -5.44 8.03 7.95
C GLU A 137 -5.82 6.55 8.05
N LEU A 138 -4.94 5.64 7.63
CA LEU A 138 -5.16 4.21 7.71
C LEU A 138 -5.40 3.75 9.15
N ARG A 139 -4.56 4.22 10.09
CA ARG A 139 -4.74 3.91 11.50
C ARG A 139 -6.11 4.31 12.01
N ILE A 140 -6.51 5.57 11.81
CA ILE A 140 -7.81 6.09 12.25
C ILE A 140 -8.96 5.32 11.59
N LEU A 141 -8.86 5.02 10.30
CA LEU A 141 -9.87 4.26 9.57
C LEU A 141 -10.05 2.85 10.15
N PHE A 142 -8.96 2.13 10.46
CA PHE A 142 -9.04 0.82 11.09
C PHE A 142 -9.59 0.91 12.52
N GLU A 143 -9.08 1.83 13.35
CA GLU A 143 -9.55 2.06 14.73
C GLU A 143 -11.07 2.31 14.77
N GLU A 144 -11.55 3.27 13.98
CA GLU A 144 -12.94 3.66 13.97
C GLU A 144 -13.87 2.59 13.37
N THR A 145 -13.39 1.88 12.36
CA THR A 145 -14.21 0.82 11.74
C THR A 145 -14.34 -0.39 12.65
N LEU A 146 -13.24 -0.88 13.20
CA LEU A 146 -13.26 -2.03 14.09
C LEU A 146 -14.06 -1.76 15.36
N LYS A 147 -13.98 -0.53 15.91
CA LYS A 147 -14.74 -0.10 17.06
C LYS A 147 -16.25 -0.05 16.80
N ARG A 148 -16.65 0.50 15.64
CA ARG A 148 -18.08 0.71 15.32
C ARG A 148 -18.76 -0.50 14.70
N PHE A 149 -17.98 -1.31 13.95
CA PHE A 149 -18.46 -2.44 13.18
C PHE A 149 -17.61 -3.70 13.41
N PRO A 150 -17.49 -4.18 14.68
CA PRO A 150 -16.63 -5.31 15.01
C PRO A 150 -17.02 -6.59 14.28
N GLU A 151 -18.29 -6.74 13.90
CA GLU A 151 -18.85 -7.91 13.21
C GLU A 151 -19.00 -7.70 11.70
N MET A 152 -18.38 -6.64 11.11
CA MET A 152 -18.44 -6.39 9.67
C MET A 152 -17.99 -7.62 8.88
N ARG A 153 -18.76 -7.98 7.86
CA ARG A 153 -18.52 -9.15 7.01
C ARG A 153 -18.89 -8.87 5.56
N LEU A 154 -18.41 -9.71 4.66
CA LEU A 154 -18.77 -9.63 3.26
C LEU A 154 -20.26 -9.87 3.07
N ALA A 155 -20.91 -9.03 2.25
CA ALA A 155 -22.29 -9.17 1.80
C ALA A 155 -22.40 -9.66 0.35
N GLY A 156 -21.27 -9.84 -0.32
CA GLY A 156 -21.20 -10.30 -1.70
C GLY A 156 -19.76 -10.44 -2.16
N LYS A 157 -19.57 -10.81 -3.43
CA LYS A 157 -18.24 -10.99 -4.01
C LYS A 157 -17.55 -9.63 -4.24
N PRO A 158 -16.36 -9.39 -3.70
CA PRO A 158 -15.54 -8.21 -4.04
C PRO A 158 -15.17 -8.23 -5.52
N ALA A 159 -15.09 -7.06 -6.14
CA ALA A 159 -14.65 -6.94 -7.52
C ALA A 159 -13.40 -6.07 -7.61
N PRO A 160 -12.30 -6.54 -8.22
CA PRO A 160 -11.13 -5.71 -8.48
C PRO A 160 -11.40 -4.68 -9.57
N ALA A 161 -10.71 -3.56 -9.53
CA ALA A 161 -10.65 -2.64 -10.66
C ALA A 161 -9.69 -3.21 -11.73
N LEU A 162 -10.05 -3.05 -13.00
CA LEU A 162 -9.19 -3.44 -14.12
C LEU A 162 -8.11 -2.35 -14.30
N SER A 163 -6.95 -2.58 -13.73
CA SER A 163 -5.79 -1.69 -13.86
C SER A 163 -4.50 -2.49 -13.74
N ALA A 164 -3.54 -2.22 -14.64
CA ALA A 164 -2.18 -2.76 -14.52
C ALA A 164 -1.33 -1.96 -13.52
N PHE A 165 -1.76 -0.76 -13.14
CA PHE A 165 -1.00 0.17 -12.31
C PHE A 165 -1.54 0.29 -10.88
N LEU A 166 -2.86 0.35 -10.71
CA LEU A 166 -3.51 0.47 -9.41
C LEU A 166 -4.01 -0.90 -8.93
N ASN A 167 -3.61 -1.25 -7.73
CA ASN A 167 -4.09 -2.45 -7.02
C ASN A 167 -5.24 -2.03 -6.10
N GLN A 168 -6.46 -2.01 -6.62
CA GLN A 168 -7.63 -1.52 -5.89
C GLN A 168 -8.89 -2.35 -6.14
N LEU A 169 -9.82 -2.29 -5.21
CA LEU A 169 -11.16 -2.82 -5.36
C LEU A 169 -12.08 -1.79 -6.02
N LYS A 170 -12.83 -2.22 -7.02
CA LYS A 170 -13.93 -1.46 -7.61
C LYS A 170 -15.13 -1.44 -6.67
N THR A 171 -15.43 -2.59 -6.06
CA THR A 171 -16.52 -2.75 -5.09
C THR A 171 -16.12 -3.69 -3.97
N LEU A 172 -16.55 -3.39 -2.75
CA LEU A 172 -16.42 -4.22 -1.57
C LEU A 172 -17.77 -4.23 -0.84
N PRO A 173 -18.71 -5.14 -1.21
CA PRO A 173 -20.01 -5.24 -0.54
C PRO A 173 -19.84 -5.74 0.88
N VAL A 174 -20.34 -4.99 1.85
CA VAL A 174 -20.24 -5.31 3.29
C VAL A 174 -21.61 -5.24 3.97
N ARG A 175 -21.72 -5.94 5.11
CA ARG A 175 -22.81 -5.82 6.08
C ARG A 175 -22.22 -5.78 7.50
N TRP A 176 -22.86 -5.11 8.37
CA TRP A 176 -22.54 -4.94 9.78
C TRP A 176 -23.68 -5.42 10.68
#